data_2141ee9042bfc9a2fa7a3e94e89543f0
#
_entry.id   2141ee9042bfc9a2fa7a3e94e89543f0
#
_cell.length_a   1.000
_cell.length_b   1.000
_cell.length_c   1.000
_cell.angle_alpha   90.00
_cell.angle_beta   90.00
_cell.angle_gamma   90.00
#
_symmetry.space_group_name_H-M   'P 1'
#
loop_
_entity.id
_entity.type
_entity.pdbx_description
1 polymer ?
#
loop_
_entity_poly.entity_id
_entity_poly.type
_entity_poly.pdbx_seq_one_letter_code
_entity_poly.pdbx_strand_id
1 'polypeptide(L)'
;MSELCNRAVQVKRFGDADGIEVVEVPLPTAGRGEVRVRVLASGLEYTDVVIRRHLYPQTMRRRPPFVLGYDLVGEIDQVGDGVIGFELGDRVADMTVLGANATYCTLPVDRLTRVPRSVDAAEAAALILSWTTAYQLLHRAARVQRGQKALVHGAAGAVGQALLALGRMAGVELWGTARGAHAELIRELGAVPIDYRLQDFTHVVPGGFDIVFDGIGKDGYGRSLAALERGGLLCAFGYTASVQPERNALTILTWLARQYVQSRWTRLSQSKRTCVYSINLMRARHPEWFREDLEHLFGLLESGAIRPRVAERISLDEVAGAHRRLEAGGLDGKLVLCPDLARQCDSKPIRRESNSATVKAGSAT
;
A
#
# COMPACT_ATOMS: atom_id res chain seq x y z
N MET A 1 30.05 -1.64 -21.47
CA MET A 1 29.12 -1.98 -20.36
C MET A 1 28.83 -0.67 -19.69
N SER A 2 27.56 -0.17 -19.75
CA SER A 2 27.19 1.02 -18.99
C SER A 2 27.32 0.69 -17.50
N GLU A 3 28.02 1.52 -16.74
CA GLU A 3 28.05 1.40 -15.29
C GLU A 3 26.61 1.37 -14.76
N LEU A 4 26.31 0.39 -13.90
CA LEU A 4 25.01 0.31 -13.23
C LEU A 4 24.91 1.51 -12.30
N CYS A 5 23.96 2.40 -12.56
CA CYS A 5 23.66 3.56 -11.73
C CYS A 5 22.50 3.24 -10.80
N ASN A 6 22.61 3.56 -9.52
CA ASN A 6 21.53 3.46 -8.57
C ASN A 6 20.90 4.84 -8.33
N ARG A 7 19.65 4.99 -8.73
CA ARG A 7 18.84 6.19 -8.49
C ARG A 7 17.87 5.92 -7.35
N ALA A 8 17.71 6.87 -6.46
CA ALA A 8 16.85 6.70 -5.29
C ALA A 8 16.06 7.98 -4.97
N VAL A 9 14.83 7.79 -4.48
CA VAL A 9 13.95 8.86 -3.99
C VAL A 9 14.34 9.21 -2.57
N GLN A 10 14.95 10.37 -2.38
CA GLN A 10 15.47 10.80 -1.10
C GLN A 10 14.67 11.96 -0.50
N VAL A 11 14.31 11.86 0.78
CA VAL A 11 13.82 13.00 1.56
C VAL A 11 15.03 13.82 1.96
N LYS A 12 15.14 15.03 1.44
CA LYS A 12 16.19 16.02 1.78
C LYS A 12 15.80 16.88 2.97
N ARG A 13 14.50 17.16 3.10
CA ARG A 13 13.91 17.88 4.24
C ARG A 13 12.50 17.37 4.49
N PHE A 14 12.09 17.38 5.75
CA PHE A 14 10.69 17.09 6.11
C PHE A 14 9.75 18.20 5.62
N GLY A 15 8.47 17.84 5.43
CA GLY A 15 7.42 18.80 5.04
C GLY A 15 6.76 18.44 3.73
N ASP A 16 6.71 19.36 2.77
CA ASP A 16 6.01 19.23 1.49
C ASP A 16 6.73 18.34 0.48
N ALA A 17 6.05 17.99 -0.62
CA ALA A 17 6.60 17.14 -1.67
C ALA A 17 7.87 17.70 -2.34
N ASP A 18 8.10 19.00 -2.24
CA ASP A 18 9.33 19.66 -2.73
C ASP A 18 10.58 19.31 -1.89
N GLY A 19 10.37 18.65 -0.74
CA GLY A 19 11.47 18.10 0.06
C GLY A 19 11.99 16.75 -0.43
N ILE A 20 11.44 16.21 -1.55
CA ILE A 20 11.83 14.94 -2.15
C ILE A 20 12.63 15.20 -3.42
N GLU A 21 13.73 14.49 -3.58
CA GLU A 21 14.57 14.53 -4.79
C GLU A 21 14.94 13.12 -5.24
N VAL A 22 15.06 12.93 -6.53
CA VAL A 22 15.70 11.74 -7.10
C VAL A 22 17.19 12.02 -7.23
N VAL A 23 17.98 11.19 -6.59
CA VAL A 23 19.44 11.34 -6.55
C VAL A 23 20.13 10.08 -6.99
N GLU A 24 21.33 10.22 -7.56
CA GLU A 24 22.23 9.11 -7.75
C GLU A 24 22.92 8.80 -6.42
N VAL A 25 22.94 7.52 -6.08
CA VAL A 25 23.59 6.99 -4.88
C VAL A 25 24.49 5.81 -5.25
N PRO A 26 25.48 5.46 -4.46
CA PRO A 26 26.31 4.29 -4.72
C PRO A 26 25.47 3.04 -4.92
N LEU A 27 25.84 2.20 -5.88
CA LEU A 27 25.23 0.90 -6.06
C LEU A 27 25.50 0.05 -4.81
N PRO A 28 24.45 -0.43 -4.09
CA PRO A 28 24.67 -1.19 -2.88
C PRO A 28 25.23 -2.58 -3.21
N THR A 29 26.01 -3.14 -2.29
CA THR A 29 26.54 -4.50 -2.39
C THR A 29 25.89 -5.37 -1.33
N ALA A 30 25.44 -6.57 -1.72
CA ALA A 30 24.84 -7.53 -0.81
C ALA A 30 25.89 -8.02 0.20
N GLY A 31 25.60 -7.81 1.48
CA GLY A 31 26.38 -8.33 2.59
C GLY A 31 26.05 -9.80 2.89
N ARG A 32 26.65 -10.33 3.97
CA ARG A 32 26.37 -11.70 4.42
C ARG A 32 24.89 -11.84 4.83
N GLY A 33 24.20 -12.84 4.26
CA GLY A 33 22.78 -13.10 4.51
C GLY A 33 21.85 -12.11 3.82
N GLU A 34 22.36 -11.28 2.90
CA GLU A 34 21.59 -10.32 2.12
C GLU A 34 21.61 -10.65 0.63
N VAL A 35 20.64 -10.13 -0.06
CA VAL A 35 20.63 -10.09 -1.53
C VAL A 35 20.52 -8.65 -1.99
N ARG A 36 21.08 -8.32 -3.17
CA ARG A 36 20.75 -7.09 -3.87
C ARG A 36 19.62 -7.37 -4.84
N VAL A 37 18.65 -6.48 -4.83
CA VAL A 37 17.43 -6.58 -5.63
C VAL A 37 17.38 -5.39 -6.60
N ARG A 38 17.22 -5.68 -7.88
CA ARG A 38 16.82 -4.72 -8.89
C ARG A 38 15.32 -4.52 -8.77
N VAL A 39 14.89 -3.34 -8.38
CA VAL A 39 13.49 -3.02 -8.13
C VAL A 39 12.73 -2.92 -9.45
N LEU A 40 11.67 -3.71 -9.59
CA LEU A 40 10.75 -3.68 -10.73
C LEU A 40 9.57 -2.74 -10.47
N ALA A 41 9.06 -2.78 -9.24
CA ALA A 41 7.91 -2.00 -8.81
C ALA A 41 7.97 -1.75 -7.30
N SER A 42 7.56 -0.57 -6.87
CA SER A 42 7.44 -0.16 -5.47
C SER A 42 6.12 0.58 -5.28
N GLY A 43 5.33 0.17 -4.31
CA GLY A 43 4.05 0.82 -4.01
C GLY A 43 4.26 2.22 -3.44
N LEU A 44 3.49 3.19 -3.92
CA LEU A 44 3.47 4.53 -3.33
C LEU A 44 2.31 4.62 -2.35
N GLU A 45 2.64 4.80 -1.09
CA GLU A 45 1.69 4.73 0.01
C GLU A 45 1.39 6.11 0.61
N TYR A 46 0.18 6.29 1.15
CA TYR A 46 -0.08 7.47 1.98
C TYR A 46 0.85 7.51 3.20
N THR A 47 1.34 6.36 3.63
CA THR A 47 2.36 6.22 4.69
C THR A 47 3.67 6.92 4.32
N ASP A 48 4.08 6.92 3.03
CA ASP A 48 5.27 7.66 2.57
C ASP A 48 5.09 9.17 2.75
N VAL A 49 3.87 9.69 2.56
CA VAL A 49 3.53 11.07 2.87
C VAL A 49 3.65 11.36 4.37
N VAL A 50 3.15 10.43 5.21
CA VAL A 50 3.23 10.55 6.68
C VAL A 50 4.68 10.52 7.16
N ILE A 51 5.52 9.66 6.55
CA ILE A 51 6.97 9.57 6.82
C ILE A 51 7.66 10.89 6.42
N ARG A 52 7.42 11.37 5.20
CA ARG A 52 7.99 12.63 4.69
C ARG A 52 7.60 13.84 5.56
N ARG A 53 6.40 13.82 6.13
CA ARG A 53 5.92 14.86 7.06
C ARG A 53 6.42 14.69 8.50
N HIS A 54 7.29 13.71 8.77
CA HIS A 54 7.82 13.40 10.11
C HIS A 54 6.72 13.07 11.14
N LEU A 55 5.67 12.38 10.72
CA LEU A 55 4.52 12.01 11.55
C LEU A 55 4.37 10.49 11.74
N TYR A 56 5.27 9.69 11.14
CA TYR A 56 5.20 8.24 11.23
C TYR A 56 6.01 7.70 12.42
N PRO A 57 5.38 7.04 13.42
CA PRO A 57 6.04 6.68 14.67
C PRO A 57 7.34 5.88 14.52
N GLN A 58 7.39 4.90 13.59
CA GLN A 58 8.57 4.07 13.40
C GLN A 58 9.77 4.82 12.81
N THR A 59 9.56 5.96 12.17
CA THR A 59 10.62 6.75 11.54
C THR A 59 10.91 8.06 12.26
N MET A 60 10.30 8.31 13.43
CA MET A 60 10.48 9.56 14.21
C MET A 60 11.92 9.85 14.59
N ARG A 61 12.78 8.83 14.70
CA ARG A 61 14.22 8.99 15.01
C ARG A 61 15.07 9.25 13.77
N ARG A 62 14.51 9.04 12.56
CA ARG A 62 15.23 9.31 11.32
C ARG A 62 15.38 10.80 11.11
N ARG A 63 16.47 11.19 10.45
CA ARG A 63 16.75 12.55 10.00
C ARG A 63 17.11 12.51 8.52
N PRO A 64 16.67 13.48 7.72
CA PRO A 64 17.13 13.61 6.35
C PRO A 64 18.67 13.77 6.26
N PRO A 65 19.31 13.27 5.19
CA PRO A 65 18.67 12.60 4.04
C PRO A 65 18.45 11.10 4.29
N PHE A 66 17.34 10.53 3.76
CA PHE A 66 17.07 9.09 3.73
C PHE A 66 16.18 8.71 2.54
N VAL A 67 16.27 7.46 2.09
CA VAL A 67 15.51 6.95 0.95
C VAL A 67 14.11 6.49 1.41
N LEU A 68 13.06 6.92 0.68
CA LEU A 68 11.69 6.48 0.87
C LEU A 68 11.44 5.09 0.27
N GLY A 69 10.23 4.60 0.46
CA GLY A 69 9.69 3.39 -0.16
C GLY A 69 9.36 2.32 0.87
N TYR A 70 8.07 2.02 0.96
CA TYR A 70 7.53 1.17 2.02
C TYR A 70 7.56 -0.31 1.67
N ASP A 71 7.43 -0.64 0.38
CA ASP A 71 7.42 -2.01 -0.13
C ASP A 71 8.00 -2.07 -1.54
N LEU A 72 8.37 -3.26 -1.99
CA LEU A 72 8.85 -3.50 -3.35
C LEU A 72 8.63 -4.92 -3.84
N VAL A 73 8.60 -5.04 -5.16
CA VAL A 73 8.83 -6.27 -5.92
C VAL A 73 10.05 -6.05 -6.80
N GLY A 74 10.96 -7.02 -6.85
CA GLY A 74 12.14 -6.93 -7.70
C GLY A 74 12.76 -8.29 -8.00
N GLU A 75 13.85 -8.28 -8.71
CA GLU A 75 14.63 -9.47 -9.07
C GLU A 75 16.00 -9.43 -8.41
N ILE A 76 16.43 -10.55 -7.85
CA ILE A 76 17.76 -10.69 -7.25
C ILE A 76 18.82 -10.61 -8.35
N ASP A 77 19.72 -9.64 -8.26
CA ASP A 77 20.84 -9.44 -9.19
C ASP A 77 22.22 -9.66 -8.54
N GLN A 78 22.26 -9.79 -7.21
CA GLN A 78 23.45 -10.19 -6.47
C GLN A 78 23.05 -10.97 -5.21
N VAL A 79 23.79 -12.04 -4.93
CA VAL A 79 23.60 -12.88 -3.74
C VAL A 79 24.84 -12.74 -2.86
N GLY A 80 24.66 -12.39 -1.60
CA GLY A 80 25.70 -12.29 -0.59
C GLY A 80 26.05 -13.64 0.03
N ASP A 81 27.14 -13.66 0.78
CA ASP A 81 27.62 -14.89 1.44
C ASP A 81 26.58 -15.44 2.42
N GLY A 82 26.49 -16.79 2.48
CA GLY A 82 25.61 -17.48 3.43
C GLY A 82 24.12 -17.42 3.15
N VAL A 83 23.71 -16.87 2.01
CA VAL A 83 22.31 -16.92 1.54
C VAL A 83 21.96 -18.34 1.12
N ILE A 84 20.83 -18.85 1.61
CA ILE A 84 20.29 -20.17 1.28
C ILE A 84 18.85 -19.99 0.78
N GLY A 85 18.48 -20.77 -0.25
CA GLY A 85 17.11 -20.84 -0.75
C GLY A 85 16.72 -19.75 -1.74
N PHE A 86 17.62 -18.83 -2.10
CA PHE A 86 17.41 -17.82 -3.13
C PHE A 86 18.61 -17.75 -4.07
N GLU A 87 18.35 -17.47 -5.35
CA GLU A 87 19.34 -17.39 -6.41
C GLU A 87 19.15 -16.18 -7.32
N LEU A 88 20.15 -15.92 -8.17
CA LEU A 88 20.08 -14.86 -9.16
C LEU A 88 18.85 -15.03 -10.05
N GLY A 89 18.14 -13.92 -10.26
CA GLY A 89 16.94 -13.88 -11.07
C GLY A 89 15.67 -14.29 -10.33
N ASP A 90 15.71 -14.76 -9.08
CA ASP A 90 14.49 -14.96 -8.30
C ASP A 90 13.73 -13.64 -8.16
N ARG A 91 12.41 -13.70 -8.36
CA ARG A 91 11.54 -12.54 -8.12
C ARG A 91 11.05 -12.58 -6.68
N VAL A 92 11.24 -11.47 -5.98
CA VAL A 92 11.00 -11.35 -4.54
C VAL A 92 10.26 -10.07 -4.19
N ALA A 93 9.60 -10.10 -3.04
CA ALA A 93 8.93 -8.96 -2.42
C ALA A 93 9.37 -8.80 -0.96
N ASP A 94 9.38 -7.56 -0.50
CA ASP A 94 9.54 -7.21 0.91
C ASP A 94 8.76 -5.94 1.26
N MET A 95 8.36 -5.83 2.53
CA MET A 95 7.85 -4.61 3.14
C MET A 95 8.98 -3.95 3.94
N THR A 96 9.67 -3.01 3.32
CA THR A 96 10.92 -2.42 3.86
C THR A 96 10.71 -1.31 4.87
N VAL A 97 9.58 -0.60 4.80
CA VAL A 97 9.26 0.67 5.48
C VAL A 97 10.04 1.86 4.93
N LEU A 98 11.31 1.69 4.60
CA LEU A 98 12.21 2.67 3.96
C LEU A 98 13.15 1.96 2.99
N GLY A 99 13.53 2.65 1.92
CA GLY A 99 14.60 2.20 1.02
C GLY A 99 14.14 1.58 -0.28
N ALA A 100 12.84 1.30 -0.47
CA ALA A 100 12.33 0.61 -1.66
C ALA A 100 12.20 1.50 -2.91
N ASN A 101 12.08 2.81 -2.76
CA ASN A 101 11.94 3.73 -3.89
C ASN A 101 13.33 4.04 -4.50
N ALA A 102 13.94 3.03 -5.07
CA ALA A 102 15.27 3.08 -5.70
C ALA A 102 15.33 2.10 -6.88
N THR A 103 16.36 2.21 -7.70
CA THR A 103 16.63 1.23 -8.77
C THR A 103 17.15 -0.08 -8.20
N TYR A 104 17.98 -0.01 -7.17
CA TYR A 104 18.54 -1.16 -6.46
C TYR A 104 18.52 -0.94 -4.94
N CYS A 105 18.28 -2.00 -4.20
CA CYS A 105 18.43 -2.03 -2.74
C CYS A 105 18.97 -3.38 -2.26
N THR A 106 19.50 -3.46 -1.05
CA THR A 106 19.84 -4.72 -0.38
C THR A 106 18.80 -5.09 0.65
N LEU A 107 18.50 -6.39 0.75
CA LEU A 107 17.47 -6.93 1.64
C LEU A 107 17.99 -8.17 2.36
N PRO A 108 17.70 -8.32 3.66
CA PRO A 108 17.94 -9.57 4.38
C PRO A 108 17.09 -10.71 3.81
N VAL A 109 17.71 -11.86 3.58
CA VAL A 109 17.06 -13.01 2.92
C VAL A 109 15.89 -13.60 3.69
N ASP A 110 15.93 -13.52 5.01
CA ASP A 110 14.89 -14.03 5.91
C ASP A 110 13.57 -13.25 5.85
N ARG A 111 13.60 -12.06 5.24
CA ARG A 111 12.43 -11.19 5.07
C ARG A 111 11.70 -11.38 3.75
N LEU A 112 12.31 -12.06 2.80
CA LEU A 112 11.82 -12.15 1.44
C LEU A 112 10.63 -13.11 1.32
N THR A 113 9.69 -12.72 0.47
CA THR A 113 8.61 -13.56 -0.04
C THR A 113 8.78 -13.73 -1.54
N ARG A 114 8.67 -14.97 -2.05
CA ARG A 114 8.75 -15.24 -3.50
C ARG A 114 7.53 -14.68 -4.21
N VAL A 115 7.75 -14.12 -5.41
CA VAL A 115 6.68 -13.61 -6.27
C VAL A 115 6.63 -14.47 -7.53
N PRO A 116 5.47 -15.05 -7.91
CA PRO A 116 5.33 -15.79 -9.15
C PRO A 116 5.71 -14.92 -10.36
N ARG A 117 6.45 -15.49 -11.32
CA ARG A 117 6.86 -14.75 -12.52
C ARG A 117 5.71 -14.41 -13.46
N SER A 118 4.61 -15.16 -13.36
CA SER A 118 3.37 -15.01 -14.13
C SER A 118 2.58 -13.76 -13.77
N VAL A 119 2.77 -13.21 -12.54
CA VAL A 119 2.04 -12.02 -12.10
C VAL A 119 2.78 -10.74 -12.49
N ASP A 120 2.01 -9.68 -12.76
CA ASP A 120 2.56 -8.37 -13.02
C ASP A 120 3.21 -7.76 -11.75
N ALA A 121 4.41 -7.19 -11.90
CA ALA A 121 5.17 -6.68 -10.75
C ALA A 121 4.48 -5.51 -10.04
N ALA A 122 3.78 -4.64 -10.77
CA ALA A 122 3.08 -3.50 -10.18
C ALA A 122 1.81 -3.94 -9.43
N GLU A 123 1.08 -4.92 -9.97
CA GLU A 123 -0.05 -5.53 -9.27
C GLU A 123 0.42 -6.27 -8.02
N ALA A 124 1.53 -7.02 -8.10
CA ALA A 124 2.12 -7.69 -6.95
C ALA A 124 2.58 -6.69 -5.87
N ALA A 125 3.23 -5.57 -6.24
CA ALA A 125 3.60 -4.51 -5.30
C ALA A 125 2.38 -3.87 -4.63
N ALA A 126 1.26 -3.77 -5.33
CA ALA A 126 0.02 -3.26 -4.75
C ALA A 126 -0.54 -4.14 -3.62
N LEU A 127 -0.17 -5.42 -3.56
CA LEU A 127 -0.62 -6.35 -2.51
C LEU A 127 0.12 -6.18 -1.19
N ILE A 128 1.40 -5.83 -1.22
CA ILE A 128 2.33 -6.03 -0.10
C ILE A 128 1.85 -5.33 1.19
N LEU A 129 1.62 -4.02 1.18
CA LEU A 129 1.14 -3.32 2.36
C LEU A 129 -0.39 -3.41 2.49
N SER A 130 -1.11 -2.99 1.44
CA SER A 130 -2.54 -2.72 1.56
C SER A 130 -3.38 -3.98 1.66
N TRP A 131 -3.12 -4.98 0.81
CA TRP A 131 -3.91 -6.22 0.80
C TRP A 131 -3.52 -7.16 1.92
N THR A 132 -2.23 -7.24 2.28
CA THR A 132 -1.81 -8.00 3.46
C THR A 132 -2.41 -7.41 4.74
N THR A 133 -2.45 -6.07 4.85
CA THR A 133 -3.17 -5.41 5.96
C THR A 133 -4.64 -5.82 5.98
N ALA A 134 -5.34 -5.76 4.85
CA ALA A 134 -6.75 -6.12 4.75
C ALA A 134 -7.00 -7.60 5.08
N TYR A 135 -6.17 -8.50 4.55
CA TYR A 135 -6.26 -9.93 4.81
C TYR A 135 -6.08 -10.23 6.30
N GLN A 136 -5.07 -9.66 6.94
CA GLN A 136 -4.84 -9.85 8.37
C GLN A 136 -5.92 -9.23 9.24
N LEU A 137 -6.47 -8.08 8.85
CA LEU A 137 -7.63 -7.48 9.53
C LEU A 137 -8.83 -8.41 9.51
N LEU A 138 -9.14 -9.01 8.35
CA LEU A 138 -10.27 -9.92 8.20
C LEU A 138 -10.03 -11.26 8.93
N HIS A 139 -8.90 -11.91 8.66
CA HIS A 139 -8.71 -13.32 9.03
C HIS A 139 -7.93 -13.53 10.34
N ARG A 140 -6.96 -12.65 10.66
CA ARG A 140 -6.13 -12.77 11.87
C ARG A 140 -6.70 -11.96 13.05
N ALA A 141 -7.14 -10.71 12.80
CA ALA A 141 -7.61 -9.80 13.85
C ALA A 141 -9.13 -9.95 14.16
N ALA A 142 -9.96 -9.77 13.13
CA ALA A 142 -11.42 -9.85 13.30
C ALA A 142 -11.94 -11.29 13.27
N ARG A 143 -11.29 -12.18 12.53
CA ARG A 143 -11.72 -13.57 12.31
C ARG A 143 -13.16 -13.62 11.81
N VAL A 144 -13.40 -12.88 10.73
CA VAL A 144 -14.73 -12.71 10.16
C VAL A 144 -15.41 -14.03 9.86
N GLN A 145 -16.73 -14.05 10.00
CA GLN A 145 -17.56 -15.20 9.68
C GLN A 145 -18.55 -14.84 8.56
N ARG A 146 -18.92 -15.81 7.76
CA ARG A 146 -19.93 -15.66 6.71
C ARG A 146 -21.24 -15.10 7.28
N GLY A 147 -21.82 -14.12 6.58
CA GLY A 147 -23.08 -13.48 6.97
C GLY A 147 -22.94 -12.38 8.02
N GLN A 148 -21.73 -12.12 8.56
CA GLN A 148 -21.51 -10.95 9.41
C GLN A 148 -21.62 -9.65 8.61
N LYS A 149 -22.08 -8.59 9.27
CA LYS A 149 -22.21 -7.24 8.71
C LYS A 149 -21.00 -6.41 9.09
N ALA A 150 -20.26 -5.93 8.08
CA ALA A 150 -19.07 -5.11 8.31
C ALA A 150 -19.14 -3.75 7.62
N LEU A 151 -18.74 -2.73 8.37
CA LEU A 151 -18.57 -1.37 7.88
C LEU A 151 -17.08 -1.08 7.65
N VAL A 152 -16.74 -0.58 6.46
CA VAL A 152 -15.38 -0.18 6.09
C VAL A 152 -15.32 1.33 5.91
N HIS A 153 -14.58 2.03 6.77
CA HIS A 153 -14.29 3.45 6.59
C HIS A 153 -13.14 3.66 5.63
N GLY A 154 -13.25 4.69 4.77
CA GLY A 154 -12.28 4.94 3.72
C GLY A 154 -12.27 3.84 2.65
N ALA A 155 -13.44 3.34 2.30
CA ALA A 155 -13.66 2.19 1.43
C ALA A 155 -13.07 2.34 0.02
N ALA A 156 -12.93 3.57 -0.49
CA ALA A 156 -12.30 3.86 -1.78
C ALA A 156 -10.76 3.89 -1.73
N GLY A 157 -10.15 3.85 -0.53
CA GLY A 157 -8.69 3.78 -0.38
C GLY A 157 -8.14 2.37 -0.60
N ALA A 158 -6.82 2.23 -0.74
CA ALA A 158 -6.18 0.95 -1.09
C ALA A 158 -6.52 -0.20 -0.12
N VAL A 159 -6.43 0.02 1.20
CA VAL A 159 -6.83 -0.99 2.20
C VAL A 159 -8.34 -1.21 2.19
N GLY A 160 -9.13 -0.14 2.00
CA GLY A 160 -10.58 -0.22 1.94
C GLY A 160 -11.07 -1.10 0.79
N GLN A 161 -10.56 -0.88 -0.42
CA GLN A 161 -10.87 -1.70 -1.60
C GLN A 161 -10.49 -3.17 -1.37
N ALA A 162 -9.33 -3.44 -0.78
CA ALA A 162 -8.88 -4.78 -0.45
C ALA A 162 -9.81 -5.45 0.60
N LEU A 163 -10.23 -4.71 1.64
CA LEU A 163 -11.20 -5.20 2.64
C LEU A 163 -12.53 -5.57 2.01
N LEU A 164 -13.04 -4.76 1.07
CA LEU A 164 -14.27 -5.05 0.36
C LEU A 164 -14.14 -6.30 -0.52
N ALA A 165 -13.08 -6.38 -1.34
CA ALA A 165 -12.85 -7.51 -2.24
C ALA A 165 -12.68 -8.84 -1.47
N LEU A 166 -11.79 -8.87 -0.47
CA LEU A 166 -11.53 -10.06 0.35
C LEU A 166 -12.70 -10.40 1.27
N GLY A 167 -13.38 -9.40 1.84
CA GLY A 167 -14.56 -9.61 2.68
C GLY A 167 -15.73 -10.21 1.90
N ARG A 168 -15.93 -9.79 0.64
CA ARG A 168 -16.89 -10.42 -0.26
C ARG A 168 -16.56 -11.90 -0.51
N MET A 169 -15.29 -12.23 -0.73
CA MET A 169 -14.85 -13.62 -0.89
C MET A 169 -15.10 -14.44 0.39
N ALA A 170 -14.96 -13.83 1.58
CA ALA A 170 -15.27 -14.45 2.85
C ALA A 170 -16.79 -14.55 3.15
N GLY A 171 -17.64 -13.99 2.28
CA GLY A 171 -19.10 -14.02 2.43
C GLY A 171 -19.63 -13.04 3.50
N VAL A 172 -18.89 -11.96 3.77
CA VAL A 172 -19.30 -10.88 4.68
C VAL A 172 -20.24 -9.92 3.95
N GLU A 173 -21.27 -9.44 4.62
CA GLU A 173 -22.12 -8.36 4.14
C GLU A 173 -21.43 -7.02 4.39
N LEU A 174 -21.20 -6.25 3.32
CA LEU A 174 -20.26 -5.13 3.35
C LEU A 174 -20.93 -3.78 3.07
N TRP A 175 -20.58 -2.79 3.87
CA TRP A 175 -20.86 -1.36 3.66
C TRP A 175 -19.57 -0.58 3.63
N GLY A 176 -19.50 0.41 2.74
CA GLY A 176 -18.30 1.22 2.58
C GLY A 176 -18.59 2.71 2.64
N THR A 177 -17.92 3.45 3.54
CA THR A 177 -18.02 4.91 3.56
C THR A 177 -16.99 5.54 2.64
N ALA A 178 -17.46 6.42 1.75
CA ALA A 178 -16.63 7.23 0.86
C ALA A 178 -17.34 8.52 0.48
N ARG A 179 -16.74 9.33 -0.39
CA ARG A 179 -17.43 10.41 -1.09
C ARG A 179 -18.31 9.83 -2.19
N GLY A 180 -19.45 10.47 -2.50
CA GLY A 180 -20.41 9.97 -3.47
C GLY A 180 -19.82 9.64 -4.85
N ALA A 181 -18.76 10.35 -5.27
CA ALA A 181 -18.04 10.06 -6.51
C ALA A 181 -17.46 8.64 -6.61
N HIS A 182 -17.26 7.95 -5.48
CA HIS A 182 -16.75 6.59 -5.43
C HIS A 182 -17.85 5.52 -5.18
N ALA A 183 -19.12 5.89 -5.27
CA ALA A 183 -20.22 4.97 -4.98
C ALA A 183 -20.23 3.75 -5.91
N GLU A 184 -19.95 3.98 -7.21
CA GLU A 184 -19.92 2.89 -8.19
C GLU A 184 -18.79 1.91 -7.93
N LEU A 185 -17.60 2.40 -7.65
CA LEU A 185 -16.46 1.58 -7.24
C LEU A 185 -16.80 0.65 -6.06
N ILE A 186 -17.50 1.18 -5.05
CA ILE A 186 -17.89 0.40 -3.87
C ILE A 186 -18.90 -0.68 -4.24
N ARG A 187 -19.87 -0.39 -5.13
CA ARG A 187 -20.83 -1.40 -5.63
C ARG A 187 -20.14 -2.49 -6.45
N GLU A 188 -19.22 -2.15 -7.33
CA GLU A 188 -18.42 -3.11 -8.11
C GLU A 188 -17.65 -4.07 -7.20
N LEU A 189 -17.15 -3.58 -6.06
CA LEU A 189 -16.50 -4.40 -5.05
C LEU A 189 -17.48 -5.22 -4.20
N GLY A 190 -18.79 -5.11 -4.46
CA GLY A 190 -19.84 -5.91 -3.82
C GLY A 190 -20.32 -5.37 -2.47
N ALA A 191 -20.14 -4.08 -2.21
CA ALA A 191 -20.56 -3.45 -0.96
C ALA A 191 -21.63 -2.35 -1.18
N VAL A 192 -22.37 -2.03 -0.13
CA VAL A 192 -23.34 -0.93 -0.13
C VAL A 192 -22.58 0.38 0.13
N PRO A 193 -22.61 1.35 -0.80
CA PRO A 193 -21.94 2.63 -0.59
C PRO A 193 -22.72 3.52 0.39
N ILE A 194 -21.99 4.22 1.26
CA ILE A 194 -22.50 5.24 2.15
C ILE A 194 -21.71 6.53 1.88
N ASP A 195 -22.39 7.56 1.37
CA ASP A 195 -21.79 8.90 1.31
C ASP A 195 -21.82 9.52 2.72
N TYR A 196 -20.67 9.53 3.39
CA TYR A 196 -20.55 10.04 4.77
C TYR A 196 -20.82 11.56 4.91
N ARG A 197 -20.97 12.29 3.79
CA ARG A 197 -21.35 13.71 3.78
C ARG A 197 -22.86 13.91 3.83
N LEU A 198 -23.61 12.92 3.32
CA LEU A 198 -25.06 12.99 3.16
C LEU A 198 -25.81 12.04 4.10
N GLN A 199 -25.16 10.97 4.54
CA GLN A 199 -25.77 9.89 5.31
C GLN A 199 -25.09 9.68 6.65
N ASP A 200 -25.88 9.44 7.69
CA ASP A 200 -25.35 9.01 8.99
C ASP A 200 -25.20 7.48 9.01
N PHE A 201 -23.96 7.02 8.87
CA PHE A 201 -23.65 5.60 8.86
C PHE A 201 -23.99 4.86 10.17
N THR A 202 -24.21 5.56 11.27
CA THR A 202 -24.55 4.96 12.56
C THR A 202 -25.98 4.41 12.59
N HIS A 203 -26.81 4.80 11.64
CA HIS A 203 -28.23 4.42 11.54
C HIS A 203 -28.60 3.68 10.25
N VAL A 204 -27.61 3.37 9.38
CA VAL A 204 -27.88 2.72 8.08
C VAL A 204 -28.31 1.28 8.23
N VAL A 205 -27.79 0.56 9.24
CA VAL A 205 -28.12 -0.84 9.48
C VAL A 205 -28.89 -0.97 10.81
N PRO A 206 -30.15 -1.46 10.78
CA PRO A 206 -30.88 -1.77 12.01
C PRO A 206 -30.11 -2.77 12.88
N GLY A 207 -29.95 -2.45 14.16
CA GLY A 207 -29.19 -3.27 15.10
C GLY A 207 -27.69 -3.01 15.12
N GLY A 208 -27.14 -2.38 14.09
CA GLY A 208 -25.72 -2.05 13.97
C GLY A 208 -24.91 -3.09 13.19
N PHE A 209 -23.61 -2.92 13.23
CA PHE A 209 -22.63 -3.77 12.54
C PHE A 209 -21.94 -4.72 13.53
N ASP A 210 -21.66 -5.95 13.10
CA ASP A 210 -20.81 -6.88 13.84
C ASP A 210 -19.37 -6.37 13.93
N ILE A 211 -18.89 -5.75 12.84
CA ILE A 211 -17.50 -5.30 12.72
C ILE A 211 -17.44 -3.94 12.04
N VAL A 212 -16.57 -3.06 12.56
CA VAL A 212 -16.19 -1.81 11.91
C VAL A 212 -14.69 -1.80 11.69
N PHE A 213 -14.25 -1.66 10.44
CA PHE A 213 -12.86 -1.44 10.06
C PHE A 213 -12.63 0.06 9.86
N ASP A 214 -11.80 0.68 10.69
CA ASP A 214 -11.59 2.13 10.68
C ASP A 214 -10.11 2.50 10.56
N GLY A 215 -9.72 2.97 9.36
CA GLY A 215 -8.40 3.53 9.06
C GLY A 215 -8.35 5.05 9.14
N ILE A 216 -9.48 5.72 9.43
CA ILE A 216 -9.60 7.18 9.42
C ILE A 216 -9.33 7.78 10.80
N GLY A 217 -9.91 7.19 11.85
CA GLY A 217 -9.72 7.60 13.23
C GLY A 217 -10.31 8.98 13.57
N LYS A 218 -11.33 9.43 12.83
CA LYS A 218 -12.01 10.70 13.09
C LYS A 218 -12.77 10.61 14.42
N ASP A 219 -12.78 11.72 15.15
CA ASP A 219 -13.49 11.88 16.43
C ASP A 219 -13.17 10.78 17.46
N GLY A 220 -11.95 10.20 17.39
CA GLY A 220 -11.49 9.16 18.32
C GLY A 220 -12.30 7.88 18.24
N TYR A 221 -12.81 7.53 17.06
CA TYR A 221 -13.63 6.34 16.78
C TYR A 221 -14.99 6.31 17.48
N GLY A 222 -15.46 7.41 18.09
CA GLY A 222 -16.73 7.44 18.85
C GLY A 222 -17.92 7.04 18.00
N ARG A 223 -18.02 7.57 16.78
CA ARG A 223 -19.11 7.21 15.83
C ARG A 223 -18.97 5.77 15.31
N SER A 224 -17.75 5.30 15.07
CA SER A 224 -17.49 3.91 14.66
C SER A 224 -17.92 2.92 15.76
N LEU A 225 -17.68 3.26 17.02
CA LEU A 225 -18.20 2.49 18.16
C LEU A 225 -19.73 2.58 18.26
N ALA A 226 -20.33 3.75 17.99
CA ALA A 226 -21.80 3.89 18.02
C ALA A 226 -22.47 3.03 16.96
N ALA A 227 -21.85 2.85 15.79
CA ALA A 227 -22.36 2.04 14.68
C ALA A 227 -22.34 0.52 14.95
N LEU A 228 -21.58 0.05 15.95
CA LEU A 228 -21.51 -1.38 16.30
C LEU A 228 -22.75 -1.84 17.07
N GLU A 229 -23.17 -3.06 16.79
CA GLU A 229 -24.10 -3.78 17.65
C GLU A 229 -23.49 -4.14 19.02
N ARG A 230 -24.29 -4.71 19.88
CA ARG A 230 -23.82 -5.24 21.17
C ARG A 230 -22.94 -6.47 20.94
N GLY A 231 -21.72 -6.46 21.50
CA GLY A 231 -20.72 -7.51 21.26
C GLY A 231 -19.86 -7.29 20.03
N GLY A 232 -20.17 -6.30 19.20
CA GLY A 232 -19.44 -5.99 17.97
C GLY A 232 -18.00 -5.56 18.20
N LEU A 233 -17.21 -5.58 17.12
CA LEU A 233 -15.76 -5.36 17.14
C LEU A 233 -15.37 -4.14 16.29
N LEU A 234 -14.68 -3.18 16.88
CA LEU A 234 -13.93 -2.15 16.15
C LEU A 234 -12.49 -2.62 15.88
N CYS A 235 -12.09 -2.67 14.61
CA CYS A 235 -10.72 -2.82 14.18
C CYS A 235 -10.17 -1.48 13.73
N ALA A 236 -9.38 -0.82 14.57
CA ALA A 236 -8.71 0.45 14.28
C ALA A 236 -7.32 0.17 13.69
N PHE A 237 -7.05 0.58 12.45
CA PHE A 237 -5.79 0.30 11.75
C PHE A 237 -5.11 1.53 11.15
N GLY A 238 -5.64 2.72 11.38
CA GLY A 238 -5.08 3.97 10.89
C GLY A 238 -5.63 5.17 11.63
N TYR A 239 -5.00 6.31 11.36
CA TYR A 239 -5.31 7.60 11.99
C TYR A 239 -5.18 8.75 11.00
N THR A 240 -5.55 8.53 9.74
CA THR A 240 -5.33 9.49 8.65
C THR A 240 -5.99 10.86 8.91
N ALA A 241 -7.14 10.89 9.59
CA ALA A 241 -7.76 12.15 10.01
C ALA A 241 -6.94 12.92 11.06
N SER A 242 -6.00 12.26 11.75
CA SER A 242 -5.12 12.87 12.75
C SER A 242 -3.80 13.37 12.15
N VAL A 243 -3.51 13.02 10.89
CA VAL A 243 -2.33 13.48 10.15
C VAL A 243 -2.63 14.85 9.55
N GLN A 244 -2.56 15.89 10.39
CA GLN A 244 -2.68 17.27 9.96
C GLN A 244 -1.32 17.98 10.09
N PRO A 245 -0.98 18.94 9.21
CA PRO A 245 0.33 19.60 9.19
C PRO A 245 0.74 20.25 10.53
N GLU A 246 -0.24 20.59 11.35
CA GLU A 246 -0.04 21.32 12.62
C GLU A 246 0.15 20.39 13.84
N ARG A 247 0.07 19.06 13.66
CA ARG A 247 0.16 18.10 14.77
C ARG A 247 1.58 17.55 14.92
N ASN A 248 2.11 17.59 16.13
CA ASN A 248 3.42 17.05 16.52
C ASN A 248 3.29 15.62 17.10
N ALA A 249 4.45 14.98 17.30
CA ALA A 249 4.53 13.61 17.84
C ALA A 249 3.81 13.44 19.19
N LEU A 250 3.81 14.49 20.04
CA LEU A 250 3.14 14.45 21.34
C LEU A 250 1.63 14.33 21.19
N THR A 251 1.05 14.99 20.18
CA THR A 251 -0.38 14.89 19.85
C THR A 251 -0.75 13.47 19.41
N ILE A 252 0.12 12.78 18.68
CA ILE A 252 -0.10 11.39 18.27
C ILE A 252 -0.03 10.45 19.49
N LEU A 253 0.94 10.65 20.39
CA LEU A 253 1.08 9.87 21.61
C LEU A 253 -0.11 10.06 22.56
N THR A 254 -0.56 11.29 22.77
CA THR A 254 -1.76 11.57 23.59
C THR A 254 -3.03 10.99 22.96
N TRP A 255 -3.14 11.03 21.64
CA TRP A 255 -4.22 10.39 20.92
C TRP A 255 -4.22 8.87 21.13
N LEU A 256 -3.07 8.19 20.97
CA LEU A 256 -2.93 6.75 21.21
C LEU A 256 -3.27 6.38 22.66
N ALA A 257 -2.81 7.15 23.65
CA ALA A 257 -3.13 6.94 25.06
C ALA A 257 -4.63 7.08 25.32
N ARG A 258 -5.26 8.11 24.74
CA ARG A 258 -6.72 8.30 24.82
C ARG A 258 -7.49 7.13 24.20
N GLN A 259 -7.03 6.62 23.04
CA GLN A 259 -7.64 5.44 22.41
C GLN A 259 -7.55 4.20 23.30
N TYR A 260 -6.40 3.99 23.95
CA TYR A 260 -6.22 2.87 24.87
C TYR A 260 -7.19 2.94 26.05
N VAL A 261 -7.31 4.12 26.70
CA VAL A 261 -8.25 4.34 27.81
C VAL A 261 -9.70 4.16 27.33
N GLN A 262 -10.05 4.74 26.20
CA GLN A 262 -11.40 4.63 25.63
C GLN A 262 -11.75 3.18 25.29
N SER A 263 -10.82 2.39 24.76
CA SER A 263 -11.05 0.98 24.44
C SER A 263 -11.38 0.15 25.68
N ARG A 264 -10.69 0.41 26.79
CA ARG A 264 -10.99 -0.27 28.06
C ARG A 264 -12.34 0.15 28.64
N TRP A 265 -12.64 1.44 28.60
CA TRP A 265 -13.94 1.95 29.06
C TRP A 265 -15.10 1.37 28.26
N THR A 266 -15.00 1.34 26.93
CA THR A 266 -16.04 0.84 26.04
C THR A 266 -16.30 -0.66 26.24
N ARG A 267 -15.24 -1.44 26.50
CA ARG A 267 -15.36 -2.86 26.81
C ARG A 267 -16.14 -3.10 28.10
N LEU A 268 -15.91 -2.26 29.10
CA LEU A 268 -16.56 -2.41 30.41
C LEU A 268 -18.02 -1.89 30.42
N SER A 269 -18.28 -0.76 29.74
CA SER A 269 -19.56 -0.04 29.83
C SER A 269 -20.56 -0.41 28.71
N GLN A 270 -20.10 -0.81 27.52
CA GLN A 270 -20.95 -1.00 26.34
C GLN A 270 -20.92 -2.42 25.76
N SER A 271 -20.21 -3.35 26.38
CA SER A 271 -20.03 -4.73 25.87
C SER A 271 -19.52 -4.79 24.43
N LYS A 272 -18.73 -3.78 23.98
CA LYS A 272 -18.13 -3.71 22.62
C LYS A 272 -16.63 -4.00 22.73
N ARG A 273 -16.08 -4.61 21.70
CA ARG A 273 -14.68 -4.99 21.63
C ARG A 273 -13.90 -4.02 20.73
N THR A 274 -12.62 -3.81 21.01
CA THR A 274 -11.72 -3.00 20.18
C THR A 274 -10.43 -3.73 19.96
N CYS A 275 -9.92 -3.66 18.73
CA CYS A 275 -8.61 -4.13 18.30
C CYS A 275 -7.86 -2.98 17.64
N VAL A 276 -6.64 -2.69 18.08
CA VAL A 276 -5.74 -1.77 17.40
C VAL A 276 -4.75 -2.61 16.61
N TYR A 277 -4.77 -2.46 15.30
CA TYR A 277 -3.95 -3.24 14.39
C TYR A 277 -2.80 -2.39 13.82
N SER A 278 -1.63 -2.98 13.72
CA SER A 278 -0.47 -2.43 13.02
C SER A 278 0.28 -3.56 12.34
N ILE A 279 0.42 -3.49 11.01
CA ILE A 279 1.12 -4.52 10.22
C ILE A 279 2.57 -4.68 10.65
N ASN A 280 3.27 -3.59 10.98
CA ASN A 280 4.65 -3.65 11.46
C ASN A 280 4.77 -4.39 12.80
N LEU A 281 3.81 -4.16 13.72
CA LEU A 281 3.79 -4.85 15.00
C LEU A 281 3.45 -6.34 14.81
N MET A 282 2.51 -6.65 13.92
CA MET A 282 2.15 -8.03 13.60
C MET A 282 3.31 -8.77 12.94
N ARG A 283 3.98 -8.13 11.97
CA ARG A 283 5.16 -8.71 11.32
C ARG A 283 6.31 -8.94 12.29
N ALA A 284 6.53 -8.04 13.24
CA ALA A 284 7.56 -8.21 14.26
C ALA A 284 7.26 -9.35 15.26
N ARG A 285 5.97 -9.60 15.55
CA ARG A 285 5.53 -10.66 16.47
C ARG A 285 5.33 -12.01 15.79
N HIS A 286 4.90 -11.97 14.54
CA HIS A 286 4.49 -13.11 13.73
C HIS A 286 5.01 -12.96 12.29
N PRO A 287 6.35 -13.02 12.08
CA PRO A 287 6.92 -12.85 10.74
C PRO A 287 6.43 -13.93 9.75
N GLU A 288 6.12 -15.14 10.25
CA GLU A 288 5.53 -16.22 9.47
C GLU A 288 4.17 -15.84 8.88
N TRP A 289 3.31 -15.13 9.63
CA TRP A 289 1.99 -14.71 9.13
C TRP A 289 2.11 -13.78 7.93
N PHE A 290 3.07 -12.85 7.98
CA PHE A 290 3.25 -11.93 6.86
C PHE A 290 3.60 -12.67 5.57
N ARG A 291 4.49 -13.65 5.66
CA ARG A 291 4.91 -14.46 4.51
C ARG A 291 3.77 -15.33 3.99
N GLU A 292 3.14 -16.11 4.86
CA GLU A 292 2.01 -16.98 4.51
C GLU A 292 0.87 -16.21 3.84
N ASP A 293 0.47 -15.07 4.45
CA ASP A 293 -0.64 -14.26 3.96
C ASP A 293 -0.30 -13.62 2.60
N LEU A 294 0.94 -13.16 2.42
CA LEU A 294 1.38 -12.55 1.16
C LEU A 294 1.54 -13.60 0.05
N GLU A 295 2.06 -14.80 0.35
CA GLU A 295 2.11 -15.94 -0.58
C GLU A 295 0.70 -16.35 -1.02
N HIS A 296 -0.24 -16.42 -0.08
CA HIS A 296 -1.64 -16.69 -0.39
C HIS A 296 -2.24 -15.63 -1.33
N LEU A 297 -1.98 -14.35 -1.06
CA LEU A 297 -2.45 -13.25 -1.90
C LEU A 297 -1.83 -13.28 -3.31
N PHE A 298 -0.55 -13.65 -3.43
CA PHE A 298 0.06 -13.87 -4.75
C PHE A 298 -0.60 -15.02 -5.50
N GLY A 299 -0.96 -16.10 -4.83
CA GLY A 299 -1.72 -17.20 -5.44
C GLY A 299 -3.12 -16.77 -5.91
N LEU A 300 -3.81 -15.92 -5.15
CA LEU A 300 -5.09 -15.34 -5.55
C LEU A 300 -4.93 -14.39 -6.76
N LEU A 301 -3.85 -13.61 -6.82
CA LEU A 301 -3.54 -12.76 -7.96
C LEU A 301 -3.23 -13.60 -9.21
N GLU A 302 -2.39 -14.62 -9.07
CA GLU A 302 -2.00 -15.51 -10.15
C GLU A 302 -3.20 -16.27 -10.76
N SER A 303 -4.13 -16.72 -9.91
CA SER A 303 -5.37 -17.36 -10.36
C SER A 303 -6.40 -16.37 -10.92
N GLY A 304 -6.17 -15.08 -10.83
CA GLY A 304 -7.12 -14.03 -11.24
C GLY A 304 -8.33 -13.87 -10.30
N ALA A 305 -8.31 -14.49 -9.11
CA ALA A 305 -9.37 -14.37 -8.11
C ALA A 305 -9.44 -12.96 -7.50
N ILE A 306 -8.31 -12.27 -7.45
CA ILE A 306 -8.22 -10.84 -7.06
C ILE A 306 -7.48 -10.05 -8.14
N ARG A 307 -7.82 -8.75 -8.23
CA ARG A 307 -7.13 -7.79 -9.11
C ARG A 307 -7.01 -6.45 -8.38
N PRO A 308 -5.84 -6.12 -7.83
CA PRO A 308 -5.59 -4.82 -7.23
C PRO A 308 -5.64 -3.73 -8.31
N ARG A 309 -6.29 -2.61 -8.01
CA ARG A 309 -6.34 -1.49 -8.95
C ARG A 309 -5.03 -0.71 -8.89
N VAL A 310 -4.25 -0.78 -9.95
CA VAL A 310 -3.11 0.10 -10.21
C VAL A 310 -3.61 1.26 -11.04
N ALA A 311 -3.73 2.45 -10.43
CA ALA A 311 -4.21 3.65 -11.11
C ALA A 311 -3.21 4.12 -12.16
N GLU A 312 -1.91 4.04 -11.84
CA GLU A 312 -0.86 4.49 -12.74
C GLU A 312 0.49 3.89 -12.34
N ARG A 313 1.33 3.65 -13.34
CA ARG A 313 2.75 3.33 -13.19
C ARG A 313 3.53 4.57 -13.52
N ILE A 314 4.36 5.00 -12.60
CA ILE A 314 5.12 6.25 -12.69
C ILE A 314 6.61 5.99 -12.59
N SER A 315 7.41 6.83 -13.22
CA SER A 315 8.87 6.82 -13.08
C SER A 315 9.30 7.43 -11.75
N LEU A 316 10.56 7.22 -11.36
CA LEU A 316 11.13 7.87 -10.17
C LEU A 316 11.03 9.40 -10.26
N ASP A 317 11.20 9.98 -11.46
CA ASP A 317 11.21 11.44 -11.68
C ASP A 317 9.87 12.10 -11.38
N GLU A 318 8.78 11.34 -11.45
CA GLU A 318 7.42 11.82 -11.21
C GLU A 318 7.01 11.75 -9.73
N VAL A 319 7.86 11.24 -8.84
CA VAL A 319 7.53 10.93 -7.44
C VAL A 319 7.00 12.13 -6.67
N ALA A 320 7.57 13.32 -6.82
CA ALA A 320 7.09 14.51 -6.11
C ALA A 320 5.66 14.89 -6.53
N GLY A 321 5.36 14.81 -7.84
CA GLY A 321 4.00 14.98 -8.37
C GLY A 321 3.03 13.92 -7.84
N ALA A 322 3.47 12.67 -7.76
CA ALA A 322 2.68 11.56 -7.23
C ALA A 322 2.35 11.74 -5.75
N HIS A 323 3.28 12.22 -4.93
CA HIS A 323 3.01 12.56 -3.53
C HIS A 323 1.96 13.67 -3.38
N ARG A 324 1.99 14.72 -4.23
CA ARG A 324 0.94 15.76 -4.23
C ARG A 324 -0.43 15.18 -4.58
N ARG A 325 -0.48 14.26 -5.54
CA ARG A 325 -1.72 13.57 -5.93
C ARG A 325 -2.28 12.68 -4.81
N LEU A 326 -1.41 11.96 -4.09
CA LEU A 326 -1.81 11.18 -2.91
C LEU A 326 -2.41 12.07 -1.82
N GLU A 327 -1.83 13.25 -1.58
CA GLU A 327 -2.33 14.22 -0.60
C GLU A 327 -3.66 14.84 -1.01
N ALA A 328 -3.83 15.13 -2.29
CA ALA A 328 -5.09 15.65 -2.83
C ALA A 328 -6.23 14.60 -2.77
N GLY A 329 -5.86 13.32 -2.79
CA GLY A 329 -6.81 12.20 -2.81
C GLY A 329 -7.58 12.11 -4.12
N GLY A 330 -8.56 11.21 -4.17
CA GLY A 330 -9.39 11.01 -5.37
C GLY A 330 -8.79 10.08 -6.41
N LEU A 331 -7.73 9.35 -6.04
CA LEU A 331 -7.14 8.33 -6.91
C LEU A 331 -8.04 7.09 -6.94
N ASP A 332 -8.24 6.54 -8.12
CA ASP A 332 -9.00 5.30 -8.33
C ASP A 332 -8.05 4.09 -8.44
N GLY A 333 -7.27 3.87 -7.38
CA GLY A 333 -6.29 2.81 -7.30
C GLY A 333 -4.94 3.28 -6.74
N LYS A 334 -3.97 2.38 -6.75
CA LYS A 334 -2.63 2.61 -6.21
C LYS A 334 -1.71 3.20 -7.27
N LEU A 335 -0.90 4.18 -6.89
CA LEU A 335 0.26 4.62 -7.67
C LEU A 335 1.42 3.66 -7.41
N VAL A 336 2.12 3.26 -8.48
CA VAL A 336 3.25 2.34 -8.38
C VAL A 336 4.45 2.94 -9.10
N LEU A 337 5.56 3.09 -8.39
CA LEU A 337 6.84 3.49 -8.96
C LEU A 337 7.45 2.29 -9.72
N CYS A 338 7.82 2.53 -10.98
CA CYS A 338 8.51 1.57 -11.84
C CYS A 338 9.83 2.21 -12.29
N PRO A 339 10.97 1.92 -11.65
CA PRO A 339 12.22 2.61 -11.90
C PRO A 339 12.72 2.52 -13.33
N ASP A 340 12.40 1.43 -14.05
CA ASP A 340 12.80 1.22 -15.45
C ASP A 340 11.86 1.86 -16.48
N LEU A 341 10.78 2.52 -16.05
CA LEU A 341 9.76 3.07 -16.97
C LEU A 341 10.35 4.15 -17.90
N ALA A 342 11.26 4.98 -17.40
CA ALA A 342 11.95 6.01 -18.20
C ALA A 342 12.85 5.41 -19.27
N ARG A 343 13.48 4.27 -19.01
CA ARG A 343 14.36 3.57 -19.98
C ARG A 343 13.57 2.94 -21.12
N GLN A 344 12.31 2.56 -20.91
CA GLN A 344 11.45 1.99 -21.95
C GLN A 344 10.95 3.06 -22.94
N CYS A 345 10.82 4.32 -22.52
CA CYS A 345 10.45 5.42 -23.42
C CYS A 345 11.58 5.77 -24.40
N ASP A 346 12.85 5.68 -23.97
CA ASP A 346 14.01 5.96 -24.83
C ASP A 346 14.35 4.82 -25.80
N SER A 347 13.78 3.64 -25.61
CA SER A 347 14.03 2.45 -26.43
C SER A 347 13.03 2.19 -27.56
N LYS A 348 12.07 3.11 -27.84
CA LYS A 348 11.21 2.99 -29.02
C LYS A 348 12.06 3.15 -30.28
N PRO A 349 12.11 2.16 -31.19
CA PRO A 349 12.90 2.26 -32.41
C PRO A 349 12.36 3.41 -33.27
N ILE A 350 13.27 4.30 -33.67
CA ILE A 350 12.99 5.33 -34.68
C ILE A 350 12.47 4.60 -35.92
N ARG A 351 11.20 4.76 -36.24
CA ARG A 351 10.65 4.31 -37.53
C ARG A 351 11.43 5.04 -38.60
N ARG A 352 12.32 4.34 -39.29
CA ARG A 352 12.88 4.80 -40.55
C ARG A 352 11.73 4.86 -41.55
N GLU A 353 11.31 6.04 -41.91
CA GLU A 353 10.45 6.25 -43.07
C GLU A 353 11.25 5.79 -44.31
N SER A 354 10.77 4.72 -44.92
CA SER A 354 11.28 4.28 -46.22
C SER A 354 10.72 5.22 -47.29
N ASN A 355 11.55 6.18 -47.72
CA ASN A 355 11.31 6.98 -48.93
C ASN A 355 11.38 6.04 -50.15
N SER A 356 10.27 5.49 -50.57
CA SER A 356 10.15 4.85 -51.89
C SER A 356 9.82 5.95 -52.91
N ALA A 357 10.89 6.49 -53.49
CA ALA A 357 10.78 7.32 -54.67
C ALA A 357 10.33 6.44 -55.84
N THR A 358 9.11 6.61 -56.26
CA THR A 358 8.54 6.01 -57.48
C THR A 358 9.14 6.71 -58.69
N VAL A 359 10.08 6.03 -59.36
CA VAL A 359 10.55 6.43 -60.68
C VAL A 359 9.44 6.14 -61.69
N LYS A 360 8.83 7.19 -62.26
CA LYS A 360 7.99 7.09 -63.45
C LYS A 360 8.89 6.90 -64.67
N ALA A 361 8.84 5.70 -65.26
CA ALA A 361 9.37 5.46 -66.60
C ALA A 361 8.35 6.04 -67.61
N GLY A 362 8.77 7.01 -68.37
CA GLY A 362 8.06 7.45 -69.55
C GLY A 362 8.28 6.45 -70.69
N SER A 363 7.20 6.06 -71.36
CA SER A 363 7.22 5.45 -72.68
C SER A 363 6.77 6.45 -73.71
N ALA A 364 7.71 6.76 -74.62
CA ALA A 364 7.35 7.35 -75.90
C ALA A 364 6.98 6.25 -76.89
N THR A 365 5.95 6.45 -77.55
CA THR A 365 5.52 6.33 -78.98
C THR A 365 4.02 6.24 -79.09
#